data_e9ff9e06c07acb870a08a13e3bd55cdc
#
_entry.id   e9ff9e06c07acb870a08a13e3bd55cdc
#
_cell.length_a   1.000
_cell.length_b   1.000
_cell.length_c   1.000
_cell.angle_alpha   90.00
_cell.angle_beta   90.00
_cell.angle_gamma   90.00
#
_symmetry.space_group_name_H-M   'P 1'
#
loop_
_entity.id
_entity.type
_entity.pdbx_description
1 polymer ?
#
loop_
_entity_poly.entity_id
_entity_poly.type
_entity_poly.pdbx_seq_one_letter_code
_entity_poly.pdbx_strand_id
1 'polypeptide(L)'
;MTFTHLVRIAVLAAALATTTNCAEAIARTPQETTALKAISAKLGAVRTMTGEFVQFGPTGDRTEGKFFLARPGKVLFQYDPPTPISVISDGKSVLVHDKRLETYDIWPLSKTPLKFLLDSTLDLASSERVESVTIEPDLIRVVVVDDSKFGGGKLTLFFDAATNELRQWTVTDEQGLETTVAIYNVEIGNKLSQKIFRIDYNAATNARRDKRDR
;
A
#
# COMPACT_ATOMS: atom_id res chain seq x y z
N MET A 1 57.05 -25.18 65.58
CA MET A 1 57.36 -25.35 64.15
C MET A 1 56.25 -24.89 63.34
N THR A 2 56.44 -23.77 62.80
CA THR A 2 55.52 -22.88 62.08
C THR A 2 55.54 -23.19 60.61
N PHE A 3 54.35 -23.25 59.94
CA PHE A 3 54.30 -23.10 58.50
C PHE A 3 53.12 -22.23 58.15
N THR A 4 53.47 -21.03 57.70
CA THR A 4 52.59 -19.97 57.19
C THR A 4 52.28 -20.26 55.74
N HIS A 5 51.06 -20.46 55.38
CA HIS A 5 50.63 -20.48 53.96
C HIS A 5 49.90 -19.17 53.60
N LEU A 6 50.57 -18.40 52.77
CA LEU A 6 50.06 -17.20 52.09
C LEU A 6 49.13 -17.62 50.96
N VAL A 7 47.87 -17.36 51.09
CA VAL A 7 46.91 -17.51 49.98
C VAL A 7 46.81 -16.18 49.18
N ARG A 8 47.35 -16.17 47.98
CA ARG A 8 47.20 -15.07 47.03
C ARG A 8 45.82 -15.20 46.33
N ILE A 9 44.93 -14.30 46.62
CA ILE A 9 43.64 -14.15 45.91
C ILE A 9 43.92 -13.35 44.62
N ALA A 10 43.87 -14.03 43.49
CA ALA A 10 43.86 -13.38 42.17
C ALA A 10 42.45 -12.97 41.85
N VAL A 11 42.17 -11.66 41.86
CA VAL A 11 40.90 -11.10 41.41
C VAL A 11 40.93 -11.03 39.87
N LEU A 12 40.18 -11.92 39.24
CA LEU A 12 39.98 -11.93 37.80
C LEU A 12 38.83 -10.95 37.47
N ALA A 13 39.14 -9.73 37.00
CA ALA A 13 38.16 -8.79 36.51
C ALA A 13 37.71 -9.24 35.13
N ALA A 14 36.53 -9.89 35.04
CA ALA A 14 35.86 -10.17 33.78
C ALA A 14 35.22 -8.89 33.25
N ALA A 15 35.83 -8.26 32.25
CA ALA A 15 35.21 -7.17 31.49
C ALA A 15 34.10 -7.75 30.62
N LEU A 16 32.83 -7.55 31.02
CA LEU A 16 31.68 -7.76 30.16
C LEU A 16 31.70 -6.70 29.05
N ALA A 17 32.18 -7.05 27.86
CA ALA A 17 31.96 -6.29 26.67
C ALA A 17 30.49 -6.42 26.25
N THR A 18 29.65 -5.48 26.65
CA THR A 18 28.29 -5.36 26.12
C THR A 18 28.39 -4.86 24.68
N THR A 19 28.30 -5.78 23.72
CA THR A 19 28.11 -5.45 22.32
C THR A 19 26.70 -4.91 22.18
N THR A 20 26.56 -3.58 22.20
CA THR A 20 25.33 -2.88 21.78
C THR A 20 25.17 -3.16 20.29
N ASN A 21 24.31 -4.10 19.96
CA ASN A 21 23.82 -4.30 18.58
C ASN A 21 22.91 -3.12 18.27
N CYS A 22 23.48 -1.99 17.85
CA CYS A 22 22.71 -0.94 17.17
C CYS A 22 22.22 -1.56 15.87
N ALA A 23 20.95 -1.87 15.78
CA ALA A 23 20.32 -2.07 14.49
C ALA A 23 20.45 -0.74 13.74
N GLU A 24 21.45 -0.65 12.87
CA GLU A 24 21.58 0.50 11.95
C GLU A 24 20.32 0.50 11.10
N ALA A 25 19.45 1.48 11.35
CA ALA A 25 18.42 1.84 10.39
C ALA A 25 19.17 2.18 9.10
N ILE A 26 19.00 1.37 8.06
CA ILE A 26 19.70 1.55 6.78
C ILE A 26 19.25 2.91 6.25
N ALA A 27 20.12 3.91 6.40
CA ALA A 27 19.86 5.25 5.91
C ALA A 27 19.75 5.20 4.38
N ARG A 28 18.66 5.75 3.85
CA ARG A 28 18.45 5.85 2.38
C ARG A 28 19.59 6.60 1.72
N THR A 29 20.02 6.14 0.58
CA THR A 29 21.02 6.84 -0.24
C THR A 29 20.48 8.18 -0.72
N PRO A 30 21.35 9.16 -1.06
CA PRO A 30 20.93 10.42 -1.68
C PRO A 30 20.13 10.21 -2.98
N GLN A 31 20.46 9.18 -3.75
CA GLN A 31 19.76 8.83 -4.99
C GLN A 31 18.32 8.35 -4.71
N GLU A 32 18.12 7.44 -3.77
CA GLU A 32 16.80 6.97 -3.35
C GLU A 32 15.94 8.12 -2.81
N THR A 33 16.53 8.98 -1.97
CA THR A 33 15.84 10.15 -1.42
C THR A 33 15.39 11.10 -2.54
N THR A 34 16.23 11.34 -3.53
CA THR A 34 15.90 12.20 -4.68
C THR A 34 14.78 11.61 -5.51
N ALA A 35 14.86 10.32 -5.80
CA ALA A 35 13.81 9.59 -6.54
C ALA A 35 12.46 9.64 -5.80
N LEU A 36 12.46 9.36 -4.50
CA LEU A 36 11.24 9.39 -3.68
C LEU A 36 10.61 10.80 -3.61
N LYS A 37 11.41 11.86 -3.55
CA LYS A 37 10.92 13.24 -3.62
C LYS A 37 10.28 13.54 -4.97
N ALA A 38 10.91 13.14 -6.07
CA ALA A 38 10.37 13.34 -7.42
C ALA A 38 9.04 12.59 -7.61
N ILE A 39 8.97 11.33 -7.19
CA ILE A 39 7.75 10.52 -7.21
C ILE A 39 6.65 11.16 -6.36
N SER A 40 6.96 11.58 -5.12
CA SER A 40 5.98 12.21 -4.23
C SER A 40 5.43 13.49 -4.82
N ALA A 41 6.27 14.33 -5.41
CA ALA A 41 5.86 15.56 -6.08
C ALA A 41 4.94 15.26 -7.29
N LYS A 42 5.31 14.29 -8.12
CA LYS A 42 4.52 13.87 -9.29
C LYS A 42 3.15 13.34 -8.87
N LEU A 43 3.12 12.39 -7.91
CA LEU A 43 1.87 11.84 -7.38
C LEU A 43 1.01 12.88 -6.69
N GLY A 44 1.60 13.75 -5.88
CA GLY A 44 0.90 14.82 -5.16
C GLY A 44 0.26 15.87 -6.07
N ALA A 45 0.83 16.08 -7.26
CA ALA A 45 0.27 17.00 -8.27
C ALA A 45 -1.00 16.44 -8.94
N VAL A 46 -1.21 15.11 -8.93
CA VAL A 46 -2.36 14.47 -9.57
C VAL A 46 -3.61 14.65 -8.70
N ARG A 47 -4.56 15.47 -9.15
CA ARG A 47 -5.87 15.65 -8.50
C ARG A 47 -6.90 14.65 -9.00
N THR A 48 -6.93 14.45 -10.31
CA THR A 48 -7.81 13.48 -10.96
C THR A 48 -7.03 12.69 -11.99
N MET A 49 -7.39 11.42 -12.15
CA MET A 49 -6.78 10.50 -13.10
C MET A 49 -7.84 9.54 -13.59
N THR A 50 -7.81 9.23 -14.87
CA THR A 50 -8.62 8.18 -15.49
C THR A 50 -7.73 7.30 -16.34
N GLY A 51 -8.19 6.10 -16.65
CA GLY A 51 -7.47 5.19 -17.53
C GLY A 51 -8.08 3.81 -17.51
N GLU A 52 -7.32 2.88 -18.02
CA GLU A 52 -7.65 1.47 -18.07
C GLU A 52 -6.72 0.69 -17.14
N PHE A 53 -7.18 -0.46 -16.66
CA PHE A 53 -6.36 -1.33 -15.81
C PHE A 53 -6.51 -2.79 -16.19
N VAL A 54 -5.46 -3.55 -15.90
CA VAL A 54 -5.48 -5.01 -15.83
C VAL A 54 -5.11 -5.41 -14.40
N GLN A 55 -5.90 -6.31 -13.84
CA GLN A 55 -5.64 -6.88 -12.52
C GLN A 55 -5.37 -8.37 -12.64
N PHE A 56 -4.37 -8.83 -11.90
CA PHE A 56 -4.06 -10.24 -11.67
C PHE A 56 -4.33 -10.56 -10.20
N GLY A 57 -5.26 -11.46 -9.96
CA GLY A 57 -5.59 -11.94 -8.63
C GLY A 57 -4.61 -12.99 -8.10
N PRO A 58 -4.74 -13.40 -6.82
CA PRO A 58 -3.83 -14.34 -6.17
C PRO A 58 -3.77 -15.71 -6.83
N THR A 59 -4.84 -16.11 -7.52
CA THR A 59 -4.94 -17.39 -8.24
C THR A 59 -4.50 -17.30 -9.69
N GLY A 60 -4.02 -16.12 -10.13
CA GLY A 60 -3.59 -15.86 -11.51
C GLY A 60 -4.76 -15.47 -12.44
N ASP A 61 -5.96 -15.30 -11.91
CA ASP A 61 -7.11 -14.79 -12.65
C ASP A 61 -6.84 -13.36 -13.13
N ARG A 62 -7.13 -13.12 -14.41
CA ARG A 62 -6.96 -11.83 -15.06
C ARG A 62 -8.32 -11.16 -15.25
N THR A 63 -8.43 -9.95 -14.79
CA THR A 63 -9.57 -9.06 -15.02
C THR A 63 -9.09 -7.71 -15.51
N GLU A 64 -9.98 -6.95 -16.15
CA GLU A 64 -9.65 -5.63 -16.70
C GLU A 64 -10.84 -4.68 -16.61
N GLY A 65 -10.60 -3.41 -16.87
CA GLY A 65 -11.64 -2.40 -16.84
C GLY A 65 -11.10 -0.97 -16.85
N LYS A 66 -11.94 -0.05 -16.40
CA LYS A 66 -11.62 1.38 -16.33
C LYS A 66 -11.55 1.84 -14.89
N PHE A 67 -10.64 2.77 -14.63
CA PHE A 67 -10.55 3.41 -13.32
C PHE A 67 -10.73 4.92 -13.41
N PHE A 68 -11.28 5.48 -12.33
CA PHE A 68 -11.48 6.89 -12.12
C PHE A 68 -10.99 7.23 -10.72
N LEU A 69 -10.06 8.15 -10.61
CA LEU A 69 -9.46 8.57 -9.35
C LEU A 69 -9.65 10.06 -9.14
N ALA A 70 -10.05 10.46 -7.95
CA ALA A 70 -10.12 11.86 -7.52
C ALA A 70 -9.61 12.00 -6.10
N ARG A 71 -8.44 12.60 -5.93
CA ARG A 71 -7.87 12.86 -4.60
C ARG A 71 -8.53 14.04 -3.90
N PRO A 72 -8.61 13.97 -2.57
CA PRO A 72 -8.19 12.86 -1.71
C PRO A 72 -9.22 11.72 -1.64
N GLY A 73 -8.73 10.50 -1.53
CA GLY A 73 -9.47 9.34 -1.04
C GLY A 73 -10.44 8.66 -1.99
N LYS A 74 -10.72 9.20 -3.17
CA LYS A 74 -11.78 8.68 -4.05
C LYS A 74 -11.23 7.90 -5.22
N VAL A 75 -11.80 6.72 -5.45
CA VAL A 75 -11.52 5.89 -6.63
C VAL A 75 -12.74 5.04 -6.98
N LEU A 76 -12.91 4.76 -8.26
CA LEU A 76 -13.82 3.77 -8.82
C LEU A 76 -13.03 2.88 -9.77
N PHE A 77 -13.04 1.58 -9.53
CA PHE A 77 -12.65 0.56 -10.50
C PHE A 77 -13.89 -0.10 -11.03
N GLN A 78 -14.13 0.05 -12.31
CA GLN A 78 -15.23 -0.53 -13.04
C GLN A 78 -14.71 -1.65 -13.93
N TYR A 79 -14.95 -2.87 -13.51
CA TYR A 79 -14.49 -4.05 -14.25
C TYR A 79 -15.36 -4.30 -15.49
N ASP A 80 -14.74 -4.78 -16.54
CA ASP A 80 -15.43 -5.15 -17.77
C ASP A 80 -16.12 -6.51 -17.63
N PRO A 81 -17.22 -6.74 -18.37
CA PRO A 81 -17.88 -8.04 -18.42
C PRO A 81 -16.88 -9.15 -18.85
N PRO A 82 -17.01 -10.36 -18.30
CA PRO A 82 -18.11 -10.86 -17.46
C PRO A 82 -17.94 -10.60 -15.95
N THR A 83 -16.94 -9.85 -15.51
CA THR A 83 -16.66 -9.60 -14.09
C THR A 83 -17.75 -8.70 -13.48
N PRO A 84 -18.52 -9.21 -12.49
CA PRO A 84 -19.63 -8.45 -11.91
C PRO A 84 -19.18 -7.47 -10.82
N ILE A 85 -17.89 -7.33 -10.59
CA ILE A 85 -17.31 -6.58 -9.47
C ILE A 85 -17.19 -5.09 -9.79
N SER A 86 -17.35 -4.26 -8.78
CA SER A 86 -16.88 -2.87 -8.76
C SER A 86 -16.27 -2.55 -7.41
N VAL A 87 -15.22 -1.73 -7.41
CA VAL A 87 -14.55 -1.23 -6.20
C VAL A 87 -14.68 0.27 -6.16
N ILE A 88 -15.28 0.80 -5.10
CA ILE A 88 -15.56 2.23 -4.95
C ILE A 88 -14.98 2.71 -3.63
N SER A 89 -14.23 3.82 -3.66
CA SER A 89 -13.92 4.59 -2.45
C SER A 89 -14.53 5.98 -2.52
N ASP A 90 -15.22 6.40 -1.45
CA ASP A 90 -15.81 7.72 -1.31
C ASP A 90 -14.93 8.72 -0.55
N GLY A 91 -13.75 8.27 -0.11
CA GLY A 91 -12.80 9.01 0.72
C GLY A 91 -12.84 8.61 2.20
N LYS A 92 -13.83 7.84 2.64
CA LYS A 92 -13.96 7.33 4.01
C LYS A 92 -13.91 5.80 4.04
N SER A 93 -14.62 5.17 3.13
CA SER A 93 -14.77 3.73 3.03
C SER A 93 -14.42 3.24 1.64
N VAL A 94 -14.03 1.97 1.56
CA VAL A 94 -13.91 1.21 0.32
C VAL A 94 -15.02 0.17 0.31
N LEU A 95 -15.83 0.15 -0.74
CA LEU A 95 -16.83 -0.85 -1.02
C LEU A 95 -16.33 -1.76 -2.15
N VAL A 96 -16.36 -3.07 -1.94
CA VAL A 96 -16.33 -4.08 -3.01
C VAL A 96 -17.76 -4.61 -3.17
N HIS A 97 -18.32 -4.42 -4.35
CA HIS A 97 -19.67 -4.85 -4.69
C HIS A 97 -19.63 -5.90 -5.79
N ASP A 98 -20.09 -7.10 -5.49
CA ASP A 98 -20.38 -8.12 -6.50
C ASP A 98 -21.88 -8.06 -6.86
N LYS A 99 -22.16 -7.59 -8.09
CA LYS A 99 -23.52 -7.38 -8.60
C LYS A 99 -24.27 -8.69 -8.86
N ARG A 100 -23.55 -9.82 -9.08
CA ARG A 100 -24.16 -11.12 -9.33
C ARG A 100 -24.58 -11.80 -8.02
N LEU A 101 -23.75 -11.67 -6.99
CA LEU A 101 -24.00 -12.24 -5.67
C LEU A 101 -24.74 -11.28 -4.74
N GLU A 102 -24.94 -10.03 -5.17
CA GLU A 102 -25.50 -8.94 -4.37
C GLU A 102 -24.79 -8.79 -3.01
N THR A 103 -23.44 -8.90 -3.04
CA THR A 103 -22.63 -8.75 -1.85
C THR A 103 -21.99 -7.37 -1.78
N TYR A 104 -21.95 -6.81 -0.57
CA TYR A 104 -21.42 -5.49 -0.28
C TYR A 104 -20.43 -5.59 0.88
N ASP A 105 -19.14 -5.63 0.55
CA ASP A 105 -18.09 -5.65 1.55
C ASP A 105 -17.49 -4.26 1.71
N ILE A 106 -17.60 -3.70 2.92
CA ILE A 106 -17.19 -2.33 3.23
C ILE A 106 -16.11 -2.35 4.30
N TRP A 107 -15.00 -1.65 4.00
CA TRP A 107 -13.90 -1.40 4.93
C TRP A 107 -13.62 0.09 5.04
N PRO A 108 -13.16 0.58 6.21
CA PRO A 108 -12.61 1.93 6.30
C PRO A 108 -11.42 2.08 5.35
N LEU A 109 -11.36 3.16 4.56
CA LEU A 109 -10.24 3.43 3.65
C LEU A 109 -8.89 3.41 4.39
N SER A 110 -8.87 3.94 5.63
CA SER A 110 -7.69 3.96 6.50
C SER A 110 -7.14 2.57 6.85
N LYS A 111 -7.92 1.52 6.63
CA LYS A 111 -7.55 0.11 6.87
C LYS A 111 -7.18 -0.63 5.59
N THR A 112 -7.06 0.05 4.48
CA THR A 112 -6.72 -0.54 3.18
C THR A 112 -5.43 0.06 2.65
N PRO A 113 -4.61 -0.71 1.90
CA PRO A 113 -3.41 -0.19 1.24
C PRO A 113 -3.72 0.94 0.24
N LEU A 114 -4.96 1.03 -0.26
CA LEU A 114 -5.39 2.10 -1.17
C LEU A 114 -5.23 3.50 -0.57
N LYS A 115 -5.23 3.63 0.77
CA LYS A 115 -4.99 4.92 1.44
C LYS A 115 -3.71 5.60 0.96
N PHE A 116 -2.64 4.83 0.72
CA PHE A 116 -1.36 5.38 0.24
C PHE A 116 -1.46 5.93 -1.18
N LEU A 117 -2.16 5.23 -2.07
CA LEU A 117 -2.36 5.69 -3.45
C LEU A 117 -3.29 6.90 -3.54
N LEU A 118 -4.24 7.02 -2.61
CA LEU A 118 -5.30 8.03 -2.63
C LEU A 118 -5.00 9.24 -1.74
N ASP A 119 -3.90 9.22 -0.98
CA ASP A 119 -3.45 10.36 -0.18
C ASP A 119 -2.92 11.47 -1.09
N SER A 120 -3.40 12.69 -0.87
CA SER A 120 -2.93 13.88 -1.59
C SER A 120 -1.67 14.50 -0.97
N THR A 121 -1.26 14.04 0.21
CA THR A 121 -0.12 14.55 1.00
C THR A 121 0.99 13.51 1.14
N LEU A 122 0.96 12.46 0.32
CA LEU A 122 1.93 11.38 0.38
C LEU A 122 3.36 11.89 0.20
N ASP A 123 4.18 11.79 1.24
CA ASP A 123 5.62 12.02 1.19
C ASP A 123 6.36 10.70 1.44
N LEU A 124 6.75 10.04 0.34
CA LEU A 124 7.50 8.80 0.40
C LEU A 124 8.93 8.99 0.92
N ALA A 125 9.49 10.18 0.75
CA ALA A 125 10.89 10.44 1.13
C ALA A 125 11.05 10.50 2.65
N SER A 126 10.08 11.06 3.37
CA SER A 126 10.09 11.15 4.84
C SER A 126 9.31 10.03 5.53
N SER A 127 8.61 9.19 4.77
CA SER A 127 7.79 8.13 5.34
C SER A 127 8.63 6.99 5.92
N GLU A 128 8.46 6.70 7.20
CA GLU A 128 9.06 5.54 7.88
C GLU A 128 8.47 4.21 7.38
N ARG A 129 7.32 4.25 6.69
CA ARG A 129 6.66 3.07 6.12
C ARG A 129 7.28 2.58 4.83
N VAL A 130 8.15 3.34 4.19
CA VAL A 130 8.91 2.86 3.02
C VAL A 130 9.99 1.91 3.51
N GLU A 131 9.77 0.61 3.28
CA GLU A 131 10.68 -0.48 3.67
C GLU A 131 11.91 -0.52 2.78
N SER A 132 11.70 -0.39 1.46
CA SER A 132 12.81 -0.45 0.50
C SER A 132 12.51 0.36 -0.77
N VAL A 133 13.60 0.77 -1.43
CA VAL A 133 13.59 1.41 -2.75
C VAL A 133 14.61 0.70 -3.62
N THR A 134 14.22 0.32 -4.82
CA THR A 134 15.15 -0.24 -5.82
C THR A 134 15.05 0.62 -7.08
N ILE A 135 16.19 1.10 -7.55
CA ILE A 135 16.27 1.94 -8.76
C ILE A 135 16.95 1.14 -9.84
N GLU A 136 16.23 0.84 -10.90
CA GLU A 136 16.68 0.19 -12.13
C GLU A 136 16.68 1.20 -13.29
N PRO A 137 17.29 0.93 -14.44
CA PRO A 137 17.41 1.90 -15.53
C PRO A 137 16.06 2.44 -16.04
N ASP A 138 15.02 1.60 -16.03
CA ASP A 138 13.68 1.87 -16.57
C ASP A 138 12.57 1.84 -15.51
N LEU A 139 12.88 1.39 -14.28
CA LEU A 139 11.91 1.14 -13.24
C LEU A 139 12.40 1.58 -11.87
N ILE A 140 11.51 2.22 -11.11
CA ILE A 140 11.72 2.46 -9.67
C ILE A 140 10.66 1.67 -8.91
N ARG A 141 11.10 0.77 -8.04
CA ARG A 141 10.25 -0.01 -7.15
C ARG A 141 10.34 0.54 -5.73
N VAL A 142 9.18 0.81 -5.14
CA VAL A 142 9.05 1.29 -3.75
C VAL A 142 8.15 0.35 -2.99
N VAL A 143 8.65 -0.23 -1.89
CA VAL A 143 7.88 -1.10 -1.01
C VAL A 143 7.45 -0.29 0.21
N VAL A 144 6.14 -0.25 0.45
CA VAL A 144 5.52 0.41 1.61
C VAL A 144 4.85 -0.65 2.47
N VAL A 145 5.14 -0.65 3.76
CA VAL A 145 4.51 -1.55 4.73
C VAL A 145 3.36 -0.86 5.46
N ASP A 146 2.33 -1.62 5.78
CA ASP A 146 1.24 -1.16 6.61
C ASP A 146 1.20 -1.98 7.91
N ASP A 147 1.71 -1.40 8.98
CA ASP A 147 1.74 -2.01 10.32
C ASP A 147 0.39 -1.89 11.06
N SER A 148 -0.68 -1.53 10.35
CA SER A 148 -1.98 -1.40 10.99
C SER A 148 -2.48 -2.75 11.48
N LYS A 149 -2.87 -2.84 12.76
CA LYS A 149 -3.41 -4.05 13.41
C LYS A 149 -4.67 -4.66 12.75
N PHE A 150 -5.12 -4.13 11.62
CA PHE A 150 -6.40 -4.48 10.97
C PHE A 150 -6.26 -4.71 9.45
N GLY A 151 -5.10 -5.07 8.98
CA GLY A 151 -4.83 -5.31 7.58
C GLY A 151 -3.38 -5.01 7.27
N GLY A 152 -2.48 -5.62 8.05
CA GLY A 152 -1.05 -5.64 7.75
C GLY A 152 -0.83 -6.18 6.35
N GLY A 153 0.20 -5.68 5.69
CA GLY A 153 0.51 -6.12 4.33
C GLY A 153 1.52 -5.18 3.71
N LYS A 154 1.87 -5.49 2.47
CA LYS A 154 2.81 -4.67 1.70
C LYS A 154 2.12 -4.09 0.48
N LEU A 155 2.48 -2.86 0.16
CA LEU A 155 2.15 -2.22 -1.10
C LEU A 155 3.45 -1.99 -1.87
N THR A 156 3.63 -2.70 -2.95
CA THR A 156 4.76 -2.49 -3.86
C THR A 156 4.31 -1.60 -5.00
N LEU A 157 4.95 -0.45 -5.16
CA LEU A 157 4.66 0.53 -6.20
C LEU A 157 5.75 0.49 -7.26
N PHE A 158 5.37 0.52 -8.52
CA PHE A 158 6.27 0.52 -9.66
C PHE A 158 6.08 1.78 -10.48
N PHE A 159 7.16 2.54 -10.61
CA PHE A 159 7.18 3.80 -11.34
C PHE A 159 8.14 3.71 -12.54
N ASP A 160 7.77 4.35 -13.61
CA ASP A 160 8.67 4.60 -14.73
C ASP A 160 9.83 5.49 -14.27
N ALA A 161 11.07 5.06 -14.51
CA ALA A 161 12.25 5.77 -14.01
C ALA A 161 12.49 7.12 -14.69
N ALA A 162 12.07 7.28 -15.96
CA ALA A 162 12.24 8.51 -16.71
C ALA A 162 11.19 9.57 -16.36
N THR A 163 9.93 9.15 -16.14
CA THR A 163 8.80 10.07 -15.96
C THR A 163 8.31 10.16 -14.51
N ASN A 164 8.71 9.25 -13.62
CA ASN A 164 8.21 9.07 -12.25
C ASN A 164 6.69 8.79 -12.20
N GLU A 165 6.11 8.27 -13.26
CA GLU A 165 4.70 7.95 -13.34
C GLU A 165 4.44 6.54 -12.81
N LEU A 166 3.37 6.40 -12.02
CA LEU A 166 2.92 5.09 -11.54
C LEU A 166 2.47 4.24 -12.73
N ARG A 167 3.02 3.03 -12.84
CA ARG A 167 2.68 2.05 -13.87
C ARG A 167 1.91 0.86 -13.32
N GLN A 168 2.26 0.46 -12.10
CA GLN A 168 1.71 -0.74 -11.49
C GLN A 168 1.82 -0.66 -9.98
N TRP A 169 0.96 -1.40 -9.28
CA TRP A 169 1.17 -1.73 -7.88
C TRP A 169 0.75 -3.16 -7.59
N THR A 170 1.35 -3.73 -6.55
CA THR A 170 0.99 -5.03 -5.99
C THR A 170 0.65 -4.87 -4.52
N VAL A 171 -0.51 -5.37 -4.12
CA VAL A 171 -0.91 -5.53 -2.73
C VAL A 171 -0.60 -6.95 -2.32
N THR A 172 0.21 -7.12 -1.28
CA THR A 172 0.45 -8.41 -0.62
C THR A 172 -0.26 -8.38 0.72
N ASP A 173 -1.21 -9.27 0.96
CA ASP A 173 -1.95 -9.35 2.21
C ASP A 173 -1.17 -10.07 3.32
N GLU A 174 -1.77 -10.21 4.52
CA GLU A 174 -1.15 -10.91 5.67
C GLU A 174 -0.89 -12.41 5.42
N GLN A 175 -1.62 -13.03 4.50
CA GLN A 175 -1.42 -14.42 4.10
C GLN A 175 -0.35 -14.57 3.01
N GLY A 176 0.21 -13.46 2.51
CA GLY A 176 1.16 -13.45 1.41
C GLY A 176 0.51 -13.58 0.03
N LEU A 177 -0.80 -13.42 -0.06
CA LEU A 177 -1.52 -13.42 -1.34
C LEU A 177 -1.35 -12.10 -2.05
N GLU A 178 -1.03 -12.15 -3.34
CA GLU A 178 -0.74 -10.97 -4.14
C GLU A 178 -1.87 -10.64 -5.10
N THR A 179 -2.21 -9.35 -5.15
CA THR A 179 -3.06 -8.78 -6.19
C THR A 179 -2.30 -7.66 -6.86
N THR A 180 -2.06 -7.80 -8.16
CA THR A 180 -1.33 -6.83 -8.97
C THR A 180 -2.27 -6.09 -9.89
N VAL A 181 -2.13 -4.76 -9.95
CA VAL A 181 -2.88 -3.90 -10.87
C VAL A 181 -1.89 -3.08 -11.70
N ALA A 182 -1.93 -3.25 -13.00
CA ALA A 182 -1.22 -2.41 -13.98
C ALA A 182 -2.19 -1.41 -14.61
N ILE A 183 -1.75 -0.17 -14.80
CA ILE A 183 -2.56 0.91 -15.40
C ILE A 183 -1.94 1.39 -16.70
N TYR A 184 -2.81 1.76 -17.65
CA TYR A 184 -2.42 2.24 -18.97
C TYR A 184 -3.47 3.21 -19.54
N ASN A 185 -3.18 3.86 -20.64
CA ASN A 185 -4.02 4.89 -21.25
C ASN A 185 -4.46 5.96 -20.22
N VAL A 186 -3.47 6.39 -19.42
CA VAL A 186 -3.71 7.29 -18.29
C VAL A 186 -3.87 8.73 -18.75
N GLU A 187 -4.95 9.38 -18.31
CA GLU A 187 -5.22 10.80 -18.52
C GLU A 187 -5.33 11.50 -17.16
N ILE A 188 -4.71 12.67 -17.03
CA ILE A 188 -4.68 13.46 -15.80
C ILE A 188 -5.44 14.77 -15.99
N GLY A 189 -6.15 15.23 -14.96
CA GLY A 189 -6.80 16.54 -14.94
C GLY A 189 -8.24 16.57 -15.45
N ASN A 190 -8.81 15.44 -15.84
CA ASN A 190 -10.20 15.33 -16.30
C ASN A 190 -11.19 15.74 -15.20
N LYS A 191 -12.26 16.46 -15.61
CA LYS A 191 -13.36 16.78 -14.69
C LYS A 191 -14.19 15.52 -14.44
N LEU A 192 -14.25 15.08 -13.18
CA LEU A 192 -15.01 13.91 -12.76
C LEU A 192 -16.22 14.31 -11.91
N SER A 193 -17.39 13.72 -12.24
CA SER A 193 -18.57 13.86 -11.41
C SER A 193 -18.37 13.19 -10.06
N GLN A 194 -18.59 13.91 -8.97
CA GLN A 194 -18.49 13.35 -7.62
C GLN A 194 -19.52 12.25 -7.34
N LYS A 195 -20.56 12.15 -8.16
CA LYS A 195 -21.63 11.14 -8.03
C LYS A 195 -21.10 9.72 -8.28
N ILE A 196 -20.08 9.54 -9.13
CA ILE A 196 -19.55 8.21 -9.46
C ILE A 196 -18.81 7.55 -8.28
N PHE A 197 -18.41 8.33 -7.28
CA PHE A 197 -17.70 7.85 -6.08
C PHE A 197 -18.64 7.64 -4.88
N ARG A 198 -19.97 7.67 -5.07
CA ARG A 198 -20.92 7.52 -3.97
C ARG A 198 -21.15 6.05 -3.64
N ILE A 199 -21.00 5.72 -2.35
CA ILE A 199 -21.38 4.44 -1.80
C ILE A 199 -22.83 4.51 -1.31
N ASP A 200 -23.66 3.56 -1.76
CA ASP A 200 -25.00 3.38 -1.20
C ASP A 200 -24.93 2.52 0.07
N TYR A 201 -24.78 3.17 1.20
CA TYR A 201 -24.71 2.50 2.50
C TYR A 201 -26.05 1.85 2.91
N ASN A 202 -27.18 2.34 2.40
CA ASN A 202 -28.48 1.74 2.71
C ASN A 202 -28.64 0.39 2.00
N ALA A 203 -28.29 0.32 0.71
CA ALA A 203 -28.27 -0.95 -0.03
C ALA A 203 -27.35 -1.97 0.65
N ALA A 204 -26.13 -1.56 1.02
CA ALA A 204 -25.16 -2.41 1.70
C ALA A 204 -25.67 -2.90 3.08
N THR A 205 -26.38 -2.07 3.83
CA THR A 205 -26.93 -2.43 5.14
C THR A 205 -28.08 -3.43 4.99
N ASN A 206 -28.97 -3.21 4.05
CA ASN A 206 -30.10 -4.09 3.77
C ASN A 206 -29.65 -5.47 3.32
N ALA A 207 -28.70 -5.56 2.39
CA ALA A 207 -28.13 -6.82 1.93
C ALA A 207 -27.49 -7.65 3.07
N ARG A 208 -26.87 -6.99 4.07
CA ARG A 208 -26.34 -7.68 5.26
C ARG A 208 -27.45 -8.21 6.20
N ARG A 209 -28.57 -7.50 6.32
CA ARG A 209 -29.72 -7.96 7.12
C ARG A 209 -30.35 -9.19 6.50
N ASP A 210 -30.62 -9.16 5.20
CA ASP A 210 -31.22 -10.27 4.46
C ASP A 210 -30.39 -11.57 4.53
N LYS A 211 -29.05 -11.45 4.55
CA LYS A 211 -28.15 -12.59 4.76
C LYS A 211 -28.20 -13.18 6.16
N ARG A 212 -28.49 -12.38 7.17
CA ARG A 212 -28.55 -12.84 8.57
C ARG A 212 -29.88 -13.51 8.90
N ASP A 213 -30.92 -13.18 8.16
CA ASP A 213 -32.29 -13.65 8.37
C ASP A 213 -32.62 -14.90 7.52
N ARG A 214 -31.66 -15.41 6.75
CA ARG A 214 -31.70 -16.69 5.98
C ARG A 214 -30.90 -17.78 6.66
#